data_5b7eb61b850667bbf7ae7afcffc8660c
#
_entry.id   5b7eb61b850667bbf7ae7afcffc8660c
#
_cell.length_a   1.000
_cell.length_b   1.000
_cell.length_c   1.000
_cell.angle_alpha   90.00
_cell.angle_beta   90.00
_cell.angle_gamma   90.00
#
_symmetry.space_group_name_H-M   'P 1'
#
loop_
_entity.id
_entity.type
_entity.pdbx_description
1 polymer ?
#
loop_
_entity_poly.entity_id
_entity_poly.type
_entity_poly.pdbx_seq_one_letter_code
_entity_poly.pdbx_strand_id
1 'polypeptide(L)'
;MSLNALQGFVRIVELDSFSEAADALFLSQSALSQQIRALEAQLKVQLFQHAQRRVVLTPAGWEFYPKAKQLLELYDDAVNCAQAAELNANPPKRHLLIGHQNMPLQMLGFDLFAVTEELSTRFSPLMYSCANRKDIGRALLNGEIDLSLQIESAEIAARGLHFYPAVYMPEIGIPFHTPPEVPRGHIPLEQAVKYRWMFAGTPEQSLYETALLHEASRQRAEIIRGVKSVQYKLPSLMLTPAVYYRRPNLEQVFVLDWNKGMRFGIVTKAEPDPVVEEYVRQLQHLLPLLSEKLFGMKLEPVED
;
A
#
# COMPACT_ATOMS: atom_id res chain seq x y z
N MET A 1 -2.92 15.97 -24.60
CA MET A 1 -3.24 16.37 -23.21
C MET A 1 -2.05 17.15 -22.69
N SER A 2 -2.23 18.38 -22.18
CA SER A 2 -1.10 19.12 -21.60
C SER A 2 -1.01 18.83 -20.10
N LEU A 3 0.19 18.76 -19.57
CA LEU A 3 0.44 18.56 -18.15
C LEU A 3 -0.14 19.71 -17.32
N ASN A 4 -0.03 20.96 -17.82
CA ASN A 4 -0.59 22.13 -17.15
C ASN A 4 -2.11 22.04 -16.97
N ALA A 5 -2.83 21.51 -17.96
CA ALA A 5 -4.27 21.32 -17.85
C ALA A 5 -4.62 20.22 -16.84
N LEU A 6 -3.78 19.18 -16.72
CA LEU A 6 -3.92 18.13 -15.72
C LEU A 6 -3.69 18.67 -14.30
N GLN A 7 -2.60 19.46 -14.12
CA GLN A 7 -2.32 20.16 -12.85
C GLN A 7 -3.46 21.12 -12.49
N GLY A 8 -3.97 21.88 -13.47
CA GLY A 8 -5.11 22.76 -13.28
C GLY A 8 -6.35 22.02 -12.77
N PHE A 9 -6.67 20.88 -13.38
CA PHE A 9 -7.80 20.04 -13.00
C PHE A 9 -7.64 19.54 -11.54
N VAL A 10 -6.49 18.95 -11.22
CA VAL A 10 -6.23 18.42 -9.85
C VAL A 10 -6.29 19.53 -8.82
N ARG A 11 -5.69 20.69 -9.11
CA ARG A 11 -5.65 21.81 -8.17
C ARG A 11 -7.04 22.43 -7.91
N ILE A 12 -7.89 22.51 -8.95
CA ILE A 12 -9.28 22.96 -8.78
C ILE A 12 -10.05 22.02 -7.84
N VAL A 13 -9.85 20.70 -7.97
CA VAL A 13 -10.52 19.72 -7.11
C VAL A 13 -10.00 19.81 -5.67
N GLU A 14 -8.70 19.97 -5.47
CA GLU A 14 -8.07 20.06 -4.14
C GLU A 14 -8.47 21.34 -3.37
N LEU A 15 -8.60 22.47 -4.07
CA LEU A 15 -8.92 23.77 -3.46
C LEU A 15 -10.42 24.11 -3.50
N ASP A 16 -11.24 23.26 -4.14
CA ASP A 16 -12.68 23.48 -4.35
C ASP A 16 -13.00 24.87 -4.96
N SER A 17 -12.05 25.43 -5.74
CA SER A 17 -12.12 26.81 -6.25
C SER A 17 -11.30 27.00 -7.51
N PHE A 18 -11.94 27.51 -8.58
CA PHE A 18 -11.25 27.92 -9.81
C PHE A 18 -10.34 29.13 -9.61
N SER A 19 -10.74 30.05 -8.74
CA SER A 19 -9.96 31.27 -8.49
C SER A 19 -8.70 30.94 -7.70
N GLU A 20 -8.85 30.23 -6.56
CA GLU A 20 -7.71 29.86 -5.73
C GLU A 20 -6.73 28.92 -6.47
N ALA A 21 -7.26 28.02 -7.31
CA ALA A 21 -6.43 27.16 -8.13
C ALA A 21 -5.64 27.97 -9.20
N ALA A 22 -6.28 28.97 -9.80
CA ALA A 22 -5.60 29.87 -10.75
C ALA A 22 -4.49 30.68 -10.07
N ASP A 23 -4.78 31.24 -8.90
CA ASP A 23 -3.79 31.98 -8.10
C ASP A 23 -2.61 31.10 -7.70
N ALA A 24 -2.88 29.86 -7.26
CA ALA A 24 -1.85 28.89 -6.87
C ALA A 24 -0.96 28.45 -8.06
N LEU A 25 -1.48 28.53 -9.28
CA LEU A 25 -0.76 28.20 -10.52
C LEU A 25 -0.20 29.44 -11.26
N PHE A 26 -0.31 30.63 -10.66
CA PHE A 26 0.10 31.90 -11.27
C PHE A 26 -0.59 32.17 -12.62
N LEU A 27 -1.87 31.80 -12.74
CA LEU A 27 -2.69 31.99 -13.93
C LEU A 27 -3.89 32.92 -13.64
N SER A 28 -4.45 33.51 -14.70
CA SER A 28 -5.78 34.08 -14.59
C SER A 28 -6.85 32.99 -14.55
N GLN A 29 -7.95 33.21 -13.85
CA GLN A 29 -9.08 32.25 -13.81
C GLN A 29 -9.62 31.94 -15.21
N SER A 30 -9.62 32.93 -16.12
CA SER A 30 -10.03 32.74 -17.51
C SER A 30 -9.08 31.80 -18.27
N ALA A 31 -7.76 31.92 -18.05
CA ALA A 31 -6.75 31.05 -18.66
C ALA A 31 -6.89 29.61 -18.13
N LEU A 32 -7.04 29.44 -16.82
CA LEU A 32 -7.26 28.12 -16.23
C LEU A 32 -8.56 27.49 -16.76
N SER A 33 -9.66 28.24 -16.82
CA SER A 33 -10.93 27.76 -17.37
C SER A 33 -10.81 27.34 -18.84
N GLN A 34 -10.01 28.05 -19.64
CA GLN A 34 -9.75 27.67 -21.02
C GLN A 34 -8.94 26.38 -21.12
N GLN A 35 -7.94 26.19 -20.26
CA GLN A 35 -7.16 24.94 -20.21
C GLN A 35 -8.05 23.74 -19.84
N ILE A 36 -8.97 23.91 -18.88
CA ILE A 36 -9.92 22.86 -18.50
C ILE A 36 -10.88 22.51 -19.64
N ARG A 37 -11.44 23.51 -20.33
CA ARG A 37 -12.29 23.26 -21.50
C ARG A 37 -11.53 22.51 -22.60
N ALA A 38 -10.27 22.85 -22.84
CA ALA A 38 -9.44 22.15 -23.81
C ALA A 38 -9.17 20.70 -23.39
N LEU A 39 -8.96 20.45 -22.10
CA LEU A 39 -8.83 19.10 -21.54
C LEU A 39 -10.10 18.28 -21.74
N GLU A 40 -11.27 18.82 -21.35
CA GLU A 40 -12.57 18.16 -21.51
C GLU A 40 -12.89 17.88 -22.99
N ALA A 41 -12.62 18.81 -23.86
CA ALA A 41 -12.78 18.62 -25.31
C ALA A 41 -11.90 17.49 -25.85
N GLN A 42 -10.66 17.39 -25.38
CA GLN A 42 -9.74 16.33 -25.77
C GLN A 42 -10.16 14.96 -25.25
N LEU A 43 -10.67 14.90 -24.00
CA LEU A 43 -11.18 13.69 -23.37
C LEU A 43 -12.59 13.31 -23.89
N LYS A 44 -13.27 14.25 -24.56
CA LYS A 44 -14.66 14.13 -25.04
C LYS A 44 -15.66 13.86 -23.91
N VAL A 45 -15.35 14.33 -22.70
CA VAL A 45 -16.24 14.27 -21.54
C VAL A 45 -16.11 15.55 -20.74
N GLN A 46 -17.18 15.91 -20.01
CA GLN A 46 -17.15 16.99 -19.03
C GLN A 46 -16.61 16.42 -17.71
N LEU A 47 -15.66 17.12 -17.09
CA LEU A 47 -15.11 16.74 -15.78
C LEU A 47 -15.80 17.51 -14.65
N PHE A 48 -16.26 18.74 -14.92
CA PHE A 48 -17.01 19.55 -13.97
C PHE A 48 -18.45 19.74 -14.41
N GLN A 49 -19.38 19.80 -13.44
CA GLN A 49 -20.77 20.20 -13.66
C GLN A 49 -20.84 21.73 -13.77
N HIS A 50 -21.74 22.24 -14.61
CA HIS A 50 -22.05 23.66 -14.68
C HIS A 50 -22.89 24.11 -13.48
N ALA A 51 -22.28 24.15 -12.28
CA ALA A 51 -22.94 24.66 -11.08
C ALA A 51 -22.50 26.11 -10.82
N GLN A 52 -23.44 27.00 -10.53
CA GLN A 52 -23.21 28.46 -10.51
C GLN A 52 -22.34 28.97 -9.35
N ARG A 53 -22.01 28.15 -8.33
CA ARG A 53 -21.27 28.63 -7.13
C ARG A 53 -20.34 27.61 -6.47
N ARG A 54 -20.23 26.38 -6.95
CA ARG A 54 -19.35 25.34 -6.36
C ARG A 54 -18.68 24.53 -7.45
N VAL A 55 -17.50 24.05 -7.14
CA VAL A 55 -16.81 23.06 -7.96
C VAL A 55 -17.46 21.70 -7.72
N VAL A 56 -18.14 21.16 -8.72
CA VAL A 56 -18.78 19.84 -8.62
C VAL A 56 -18.27 18.97 -9.75
N LEU A 57 -17.67 17.85 -9.40
CA LEU A 57 -17.23 16.87 -10.37
C LEU A 57 -18.40 16.11 -11.00
N THR A 58 -18.32 15.81 -12.29
CA THR A 58 -19.15 14.81 -12.94
C THR A 58 -18.73 13.40 -12.51
N PRO A 59 -19.52 12.34 -12.80
CA PRO A 59 -19.04 10.97 -12.62
C PRO A 59 -17.72 10.70 -13.34
N ALA A 60 -17.54 11.23 -14.55
CA ALA A 60 -16.28 11.13 -15.28
C ALA A 60 -15.13 11.88 -14.58
N GLY A 61 -15.41 13.04 -13.97
CA GLY A 61 -14.45 13.79 -13.17
C GLY A 61 -14.00 13.02 -11.93
N TRP A 62 -14.91 12.34 -11.23
CA TRP A 62 -14.58 11.50 -10.08
C TRP A 62 -13.68 10.32 -10.44
N GLU A 63 -13.94 9.65 -11.57
CA GLU A 63 -13.10 8.55 -12.05
C GLU A 63 -11.74 9.05 -12.56
N PHE A 64 -11.73 10.23 -13.19
CA PHE A 64 -10.52 10.81 -13.76
C PHE A 64 -9.56 11.38 -12.70
N TYR A 65 -10.08 11.94 -11.60
CA TYR A 65 -9.27 12.63 -10.58
C TYR A 65 -8.13 11.78 -10.00
N PRO A 66 -8.36 10.57 -9.47
CA PRO A 66 -7.27 9.75 -8.93
C PRO A 66 -6.23 9.37 -9.99
N LYS A 67 -6.66 9.18 -11.24
CA LYS A 67 -5.75 8.88 -12.36
C LYS A 67 -4.92 10.09 -12.79
N ALA A 68 -5.54 11.26 -12.79
CA ALA A 68 -4.84 12.52 -13.04
C ALA A 68 -3.75 12.78 -12.02
N LYS A 69 -4.03 12.52 -10.74
CA LYS A 69 -3.08 12.66 -9.66
C LYS A 69 -1.90 11.70 -9.80
N GLN A 70 -2.17 10.42 -10.09
CA GLN A 70 -1.13 9.42 -10.37
C GLN A 70 -0.24 9.79 -11.57
N LEU A 71 -0.81 10.36 -12.62
CA LEU A 71 -0.04 10.82 -13.78
C LEU A 71 0.90 11.99 -13.44
N LEU A 72 0.46 12.91 -12.57
CA LEU A 72 1.32 14.00 -12.12
C LEU A 72 2.46 13.48 -11.22
N GLU A 73 2.15 12.60 -10.27
CA GLU A 73 3.17 11.95 -9.44
C GLU A 73 4.21 11.22 -10.28
N LEU A 74 3.78 10.45 -11.30
CA LEU A 74 4.68 9.74 -12.20
C LEU A 74 5.54 10.69 -13.05
N TYR A 75 4.98 11.84 -13.44
CA TYR A 75 5.74 12.86 -14.17
C TYR A 75 6.82 13.48 -13.28
N ASP A 76 6.47 13.85 -12.04
CA ASP A 76 7.42 14.43 -11.09
C ASP A 76 8.55 13.43 -10.78
N ASP A 77 8.21 12.15 -10.60
CA ASP A 77 9.20 11.08 -10.45
C ASP A 77 10.12 10.96 -11.66
N ALA A 78 9.57 11.04 -12.87
CA ALA A 78 10.38 10.99 -14.09
C ALA A 78 11.34 12.20 -14.22
N VAL A 79 10.87 13.39 -13.84
CA VAL A 79 11.71 14.61 -13.80
C VAL A 79 12.82 14.48 -12.76
N ASN A 80 12.49 14.02 -11.56
CA ASN A 80 13.46 13.81 -10.50
C ASN A 80 14.52 12.77 -10.89
N CYS A 81 14.10 11.67 -11.53
CA CYS A 81 15.00 10.66 -12.07
C CYS A 81 15.96 11.22 -13.13
N ALA A 82 15.43 12.04 -14.07
CA ALA A 82 16.24 12.65 -15.10
C ALA A 82 17.27 13.65 -14.53
N GLN A 83 16.85 14.47 -13.56
CA GLN A 83 17.73 15.42 -12.87
C GLN A 83 18.80 14.71 -12.03
N ALA A 84 18.41 13.64 -11.30
CA ALA A 84 19.35 12.84 -10.53
C ALA A 84 20.39 12.15 -11.43
N ALA A 85 20.01 11.67 -12.60
CA ALA A 85 20.92 11.08 -13.57
C ALA A 85 21.97 12.08 -14.10
N GLU A 86 21.61 13.35 -14.24
CA GLU A 86 22.49 14.40 -14.72
C GLU A 86 23.45 14.91 -13.63
N LEU A 87 22.98 14.94 -12.37
CA LEU A 87 23.79 15.36 -11.20
C LEU A 87 24.80 14.32 -10.75
N ASN A 88 24.60 13.05 -11.06
CA ASN A 88 25.48 11.95 -10.66
C ASN A 88 26.44 11.58 -11.81
N ALA A 89 27.68 12.04 -11.75
CA ALA A 89 28.81 11.55 -12.58
C ALA A 89 29.23 10.10 -12.25
N ASN A 90 28.44 9.38 -11.44
CA ASN A 90 28.56 7.95 -11.19
C ASN A 90 27.65 7.17 -12.17
N PRO A 91 27.99 5.90 -12.51
CA PRO A 91 27.16 5.09 -13.39
C PRO A 91 25.72 5.11 -12.90
N PRO A 92 24.74 5.27 -13.82
CA PRO A 92 23.35 5.47 -13.42
C PRO A 92 22.90 4.31 -12.53
N LYS A 93 22.44 4.63 -11.32
CA LYS A 93 21.81 3.65 -10.44
C LYS A 93 20.63 3.06 -11.17
N ARG A 94 20.51 1.74 -11.21
CA ARG A 94 19.32 1.12 -11.79
C ARG A 94 18.12 1.44 -10.90
N HIS A 95 17.08 1.99 -11.50
CA HIS A 95 15.79 2.13 -10.84
C HIS A 95 15.15 0.77 -10.65
N LEU A 96 14.71 0.48 -9.43
CA LEU A 96 13.94 -0.70 -9.07
C LEU A 96 12.50 -0.27 -8.77
N LEU A 97 11.55 -0.73 -9.57
CA LEU A 97 10.14 -0.40 -9.41
C LEU A 97 9.51 -1.37 -8.38
N ILE A 98 9.12 -0.81 -7.23
CA ILE A 98 8.54 -1.58 -6.12
C ILE A 98 7.03 -1.36 -6.11
N GLY A 99 6.26 -2.42 -6.40
CA GLY A 99 4.80 -2.37 -6.39
C GLY A 99 4.21 -2.42 -4.98
N HIS A 100 3.19 -1.61 -4.72
CA HIS A 100 2.42 -1.64 -3.49
C HIS A 100 0.91 -1.51 -3.74
N GLN A 101 0.09 -2.02 -2.81
CA GLN A 101 -1.37 -2.05 -2.96
C GLN A 101 -2.10 -0.97 -2.17
N ASN A 102 -1.50 -0.47 -1.12
CA ASN A 102 -2.17 0.40 -0.16
C ASN A 102 -1.18 1.32 0.55
N MET A 103 -1.72 2.34 1.22
CA MET A 103 -0.95 3.35 1.94
C MET A 103 0.04 2.77 2.96
N PRO A 104 -0.31 1.79 3.83
CA PRO A 104 0.65 1.22 4.76
C PRO A 104 1.89 0.61 4.08
N LEU A 105 1.70 -0.13 2.99
CA LEU A 105 2.82 -0.72 2.23
C LEU A 105 3.61 0.34 1.47
N GLN A 106 2.96 1.40 0.98
CA GLN A 106 3.64 2.55 0.39
C GLN A 106 4.55 3.23 1.41
N MET A 107 4.03 3.50 2.61
CA MET A 107 4.81 4.13 3.68
C MET A 107 5.98 3.24 4.14
N LEU A 108 5.78 1.93 4.21
CA LEU A 108 6.85 0.97 4.47
C LEU A 108 7.93 1.04 3.37
N GLY A 109 7.52 1.17 2.12
CA GLY A 109 8.42 1.34 1.00
C GLY A 109 9.29 2.59 1.13
N PHE A 110 8.73 3.73 1.53
CA PHE A 110 9.52 4.94 1.80
C PHE A 110 10.51 4.77 2.96
N ASP A 111 10.11 4.09 4.05
CA ASP A 111 11.02 3.82 5.15
C ASP A 111 12.16 2.87 4.73
N LEU A 112 11.84 1.84 3.93
CA LEU A 112 12.84 0.94 3.34
C LEU A 112 13.77 1.68 2.38
N PHE A 113 13.21 2.58 1.55
CA PHE A 113 13.98 3.43 0.65
C PHE A 113 15.02 4.24 1.41
N ALA A 114 14.61 4.97 2.47
CA ALA A 114 15.50 5.80 3.27
C ALA A 114 16.65 5.01 3.89
N VAL A 115 16.44 3.71 4.17
CA VAL A 115 17.44 2.84 4.75
C VAL A 115 18.35 2.19 3.69
N THR A 116 17.77 1.79 2.56
CA THR A 116 18.51 1.10 1.49
C THR A 116 19.33 2.06 0.63
N GLU A 117 18.96 3.34 0.58
CA GLU A 117 19.75 4.36 -0.13
C GLU A 117 21.13 4.56 0.51
N GLU A 118 21.24 4.47 1.84
CA GLU A 118 22.51 4.52 2.57
C GLU A 118 23.39 3.28 2.28
N LEU A 119 22.77 2.14 1.93
CA LEU A 119 23.45 0.86 1.78
C LEU A 119 23.75 0.47 0.33
N SER A 120 23.10 1.12 -0.62
CA SER A 120 23.24 0.79 -2.04
C SER A 120 23.62 2.01 -2.88
N THR A 121 24.84 2.02 -3.37
CA THR A 121 25.27 2.95 -4.43
C THR A 121 24.77 2.53 -5.82
N ARG A 122 24.17 1.34 -5.95
CA ARG A 122 23.80 0.71 -7.24
C ARG A 122 22.31 0.76 -7.57
N PHE A 123 21.45 0.96 -6.56
CA PHE A 123 19.99 0.91 -6.73
C PHE A 123 19.34 2.22 -6.36
N SER A 124 18.25 2.54 -7.06
CA SER A 124 17.35 3.65 -6.74
C SER A 124 15.92 3.11 -6.76
N PRO A 125 15.36 2.69 -5.60
CA PRO A 125 14.01 2.15 -5.57
C PRO A 125 12.96 3.24 -5.78
N LEU A 126 11.97 2.93 -6.63
CA LEU A 126 10.81 3.76 -6.92
C LEU A 126 9.53 3.03 -6.54
N MET A 127 8.64 3.71 -5.81
CA MET A 127 7.37 3.14 -5.41
C MET A 127 6.33 3.28 -6.51
N TYR A 128 5.68 2.17 -6.85
CA TYR A 128 4.64 2.09 -7.87
C TYR A 128 3.32 1.63 -7.26
N SER A 129 2.28 2.46 -7.34
CA SER A 129 0.98 2.15 -6.78
C SER A 129 0.16 1.27 -7.72
N CYS A 130 -0.22 0.09 -7.25
CA CYS A 130 -1.14 -0.81 -7.95
C CYS A 130 -2.52 -0.76 -7.30
N ALA A 131 -3.59 -0.71 -8.13
CA ALA A 131 -4.95 -0.53 -7.65
C ALA A 131 -5.46 -1.72 -6.81
N ASN A 132 -4.99 -2.93 -7.09
CA ASN A 132 -5.37 -4.13 -6.35
C ASN A 132 -4.29 -5.23 -6.49
N ARG A 133 -4.44 -6.31 -5.70
CA ARG A 133 -3.46 -7.42 -5.64
C ARG A 133 -3.30 -8.17 -6.97
N LYS A 134 -4.36 -8.24 -7.77
CA LYS A 134 -4.30 -8.89 -9.10
C LYS A 134 -3.47 -8.05 -10.07
N ASP A 135 -3.52 -6.74 -9.93
CA ASP A 135 -2.73 -5.84 -10.75
C ASP A 135 -1.24 -5.96 -10.44
N ILE A 136 -0.85 -6.13 -9.17
CA ILE A 136 0.56 -6.39 -8.78
C ILE A 136 1.10 -7.65 -9.46
N GLY A 137 0.39 -8.77 -9.36
CA GLY A 137 0.84 -10.02 -9.99
C GLY A 137 1.03 -9.88 -11.49
N ARG A 138 0.12 -9.19 -12.17
CA ARG A 138 0.23 -8.90 -13.60
C ARG A 138 1.39 -7.94 -13.90
N ALA A 139 1.55 -6.89 -13.11
CA ALA A 139 2.63 -5.93 -13.27
C ALA A 139 4.02 -6.57 -13.11
N LEU A 140 4.19 -7.52 -12.16
CA LEU A 140 5.40 -8.32 -12.02
C LEU A 140 5.66 -9.20 -13.26
N LEU A 141 4.64 -9.92 -13.74
CA LEU A 141 4.76 -10.78 -14.90
C LEU A 141 5.08 -10.01 -16.18
N ASN A 142 4.51 -8.82 -16.34
CA ASN A 142 4.74 -7.95 -17.48
C ASN A 142 6.05 -7.15 -17.37
N GLY A 143 6.75 -7.18 -16.21
CA GLY A 143 7.93 -6.37 -15.98
C GLY A 143 7.65 -4.88 -15.79
N GLU A 144 6.40 -4.52 -15.47
CA GLU A 144 6.01 -3.13 -15.13
C GLU A 144 6.52 -2.73 -13.76
N ILE A 145 6.75 -3.69 -12.88
CA ILE A 145 7.43 -3.58 -11.59
C ILE A 145 8.43 -4.72 -11.43
N ASP A 146 9.49 -4.48 -10.68
CA ASP A 146 10.56 -5.47 -10.44
C ASP A 146 10.25 -6.39 -9.26
N LEU A 147 9.70 -5.84 -8.20
CA LEU A 147 9.36 -6.57 -6.98
C LEU A 147 8.19 -5.95 -6.22
N SER A 148 7.65 -6.69 -5.27
CA SER A 148 6.69 -6.15 -4.31
C SER A 148 6.82 -6.80 -2.93
N LEU A 149 6.39 -6.09 -1.88
CA LEU A 149 6.35 -6.61 -0.52
C LEU A 149 4.95 -7.19 -0.25
N GLN A 150 4.88 -8.46 0.14
CA GLN A 150 3.61 -9.15 0.34
C GLN A 150 3.67 -10.17 1.48
N ILE A 151 2.48 -10.51 1.98
CA ILE A 151 2.27 -11.71 2.79
C ILE A 151 2.16 -12.91 1.84
N GLU A 152 2.77 -14.03 2.23
CA GLU A 152 2.71 -15.26 1.46
C GLU A 152 1.27 -15.70 1.21
N SER A 153 0.98 -16.08 -0.03
CA SER A 153 -0.33 -16.60 -0.42
C SER A 153 -0.20 -17.66 -1.51
N ALA A 154 -1.16 -18.55 -1.57
CA ALA A 154 -1.22 -19.57 -2.63
C ALA A 154 -1.30 -18.95 -4.04
N GLU A 155 -1.84 -17.75 -4.16
CA GLU A 155 -1.96 -17.03 -5.44
C GLU A 155 -0.60 -16.68 -6.04
N ILE A 156 0.42 -16.40 -5.21
CA ILE A 156 1.78 -16.08 -5.67
C ILE A 156 2.34 -17.26 -6.47
N ALA A 157 2.34 -18.44 -5.88
CA ALA A 157 2.81 -19.65 -6.53
C ALA A 157 1.95 -20.04 -7.74
N ALA A 158 0.61 -19.92 -7.64
CA ALA A 158 -0.32 -20.24 -8.72
C ALA A 158 -0.13 -19.38 -9.97
N ARG A 159 0.43 -18.18 -9.81
CA ARG A 159 0.79 -17.27 -10.91
C ARG A 159 2.19 -17.47 -11.46
N GLY A 160 2.96 -18.40 -10.92
CA GLY A 160 4.36 -18.60 -11.29
C GLY A 160 5.29 -17.48 -10.82
N LEU A 161 4.90 -16.78 -9.76
CA LEU A 161 5.74 -15.78 -9.11
C LEU A 161 6.59 -16.45 -8.03
N HIS A 162 7.73 -15.84 -7.71
CA HIS A 162 8.61 -16.32 -6.66
C HIS A 162 8.46 -15.48 -5.38
N PHE A 163 8.39 -16.16 -4.25
CA PHE A 163 8.28 -15.53 -2.93
C PHE A 163 9.56 -15.76 -2.12
N TYR A 164 10.16 -14.69 -1.69
CA TYR A 164 11.35 -14.68 -0.83
C TYR A 164 10.91 -14.30 0.59
N PRO A 165 10.78 -15.25 1.51
CA PRO A 165 10.38 -14.95 2.89
C PRO A 165 11.48 -14.14 3.58
N ALA A 166 11.09 -13.22 4.44
CA ALA A 166 12.02 -12.39 5.20
C ALA A 166 11.75 -12.45 6.71
N VAL A 167 10.52 -12.17 7.12
CA VAL A 167 10.15 -12.13 8.53
C VAL A 167 8.80 -12.82 8.79
N TYR A 168 8.60 -13.28 10.03
CA TYR A 168 7.29 -13.64 10.53
C TYR A 168 6.54 -12.40 11.01
N MET A 169 5.39 -12.12 10.41
CA MET A 169 4.52 -10.99 10.71
C MET A 169 3.36 -11.44 11.59
N PRO A 170 3.21 -10.94 12.81
CA PRO A 170 2.11 -11.34 13.68
C PRO A 170 0.78 -10.75 13.21
N GLU A 171 -0.30 -11.42 13.58
CA GLU A 171 -1.65 -10.87 13.54
C GLU A 171 -1.85 -9.99 14.77
N ILE A 172 -2.41 -8.79 14.57
CA ILE A 172 -2.82 -7.93 15.67
C ILE A 172 -4.33 -7.83 15.74
N GLY A 173 -4.86 -7.71 16.94
CA GLY A 173 -6.27 -7.48 17.19
C GLY A 173 -6.51 -6.06 17.66
N ILE A 174 -7.34 -5.33 16.90
CA ILE A 174 -7.77 -3.98 17.23
C ILE A 174 -9.17 -4.08 17.83
N PRO A 175 -9.39 -3.68 19.11
CA PRO A 175 -10.71 -3.66 19.71
C PRO A 175 -11.63 -2.69 18.97
N PHE A 176 -12.80 -3.20 18.56
CA PHE A 176 -13.82 -2.44 17.87
C PHE A 176 -15.12 -2.44 18.68
N HIS A 177 -15.66 -1.26 19.01
CA HIS A 177 -16.80 -1.13 19.95
C HIS A 177 -16.54 -1.87 21.27
N THR A 178 -15.53 -1.49 21.98
CA THR A 178 -14.80 -2.18 23.03
C THR A 178 -15.67 -2.80 24.13
N PRO A 179 -15.49 -4.08 24.47
CA PRO A 179 -15.66 -4.54 25.84
C PRO A 179 -14.48 -4.00 26.68
N PRO A 180 -14.71 -3.52 27.90
CA PRO A 180 -13.66 -2.91 28.73
C PRO A 180 -12.55 -3.88 29.18
N GLU A 181 -12.59 -5.14 28.78
CA GLU A 181 -11.76 -6.22 29.34
C GLU A 181 -10.92 -6.98 28.29
N VAL A 182 -10.70 -6.42 27.09
CA VAL A 182 -9.82 -7.07 26.12
C VAL A 182 -8.38 -7.01 26.63
N PRO A 183 -7.68 -8.15 26.78
CA PRO A 183 -6.29 -8.17 27.17
C PRO A 183 -5.44 -7.37 26.17
N ARG A 184 -4.40 -6.74 26.65
CA ARG A 184 -3.43 -5.99 25.85
C ARG A 184 -2.12 -6.76 25.78
N GLY A 185 -1.29 -6.43 24.80
CA GLY A 185 -0.03 -7.11 24.60
C GLY A 185 -0.21 -8.47 23.90
N HIS A 186 0.62 -9.43 24.24
CA HIS A 186 0.58 -10.78 23.66
C HIS A 186 -0.49 -11.64 24.31
N ILE A 187 -1.41 -12.18 23.51
CA ILE A 187 -2.44 -13.09 23.99
C ILE A 187 -2.47 -14.41 23.19
N PRO A 188 -2.58 -15.55 23.87
CA PRO A 188 -2.69 -16.83 23.18
C PRO A 188 -4.05 -16.99 22.48
N LEU A 189 -4.08 -17.88 21.48
CA LEU A 189 -5.27 -18.14 20.68
C LEU A 189 -6.48 -18.51 21.53
N GLU A 190 -6.28 -19.32 22.58
CA GLU A 190 -7.34 -19.79 23.48
C GLU A 190 -8.04 -18.63 24.24
N GLN A 191 -7.35 -17.52 24.41
CA GLN A 191 -7.95 -16.30 24.95
C GLN A 191 -8.63 -15.49 23.85
N ALA A 192 -8.01 -15.35 22.71
CA ALA A 192 -8.52 -14.55 21.60
C ALA A 192 -9.85 -15.09 21.05
N VAL A 193 -10.05 -16.41 21.02
CA VAL A 193 -11.29 -17.04 20.51
C VAL A 193 -12.52 -16.79 21.39
N LYS A 194 -12.36 -16.25 22.59
CA LYS A 194 -13.49 -15.85 23.47
C LYS A 194 -14.17 -14.58 22.96
N TYR A 195 -13.54 -13.86 22.06
CA TYR A 195 -14.06 -12.64 21.46
C TYR A 195 -14.60 -12.93 20.07
N ARG A 196 -15.48 -12.07 19.60
CA ARG A 196 -15.97 -12.09 18.22
C ARG A 196 -14.91 -11.49 17.31
N TRP A 197 -14.58 -12.17 16.21
CA TRP A 197 -13.56 -11.76 15.27
C TRP A 197 -14.13 -11.11 14.01
N MET A 198 -13.51 -10.04 13.56
CA MET A 198 -13.64 -9.48 12.22
C MET A 198 -12.26 -9.44 11.57
N PHE A 199 -12.20 -9.62 10.26
CA PHE A 199 -10.97 -9.44 9.50
C PHE A 199 -11.02 -8.15 8.69
N ALA A 200 -9.90 -7.40 8.64
CA ALA A 200 -9.78 -6.16 7.87
C ALA A 200 -9.80 -6.37 6.35
N GLY A 201 -9.67 -7.59 5.87
CA GLY A 201 -9.69 -8.01 4.47
C GLY A 201 -10.45 -9.31 4.27
N THR A 202 -10.19 -10.00 3.17
CA THR A 202 -10.61 -11.39 2.95
C THR A 202 -9.58 -12.31 3.59
N PRO A 203 -9.89 -12.97 4.73
CA PRO A 203 -8.91 -13.70 5.53
C PRO A 203 -8.34 -14.94 4.82
N GLU A 204 -8.92 -15.35 3.72
CA GLU A 204 -8.51 -16.53 2.96
C GLU A 204 -7.34 -16.24 1.98
N GLN A 205 -6.75 -15.04 2.03
CA GLN A 205 -5.68 -14.64 1.10
C GLN A 205 -4.30 -15.15 1.50
N SER A 206 -4.06 -15.37 2.79
CA SER A 206 -2.80 -15.94 3.28
C SER A 206 -2.98 -17.40 3.73
N LEU A 207 -1.91 -18.19 3.60
CA LEU A 207 -1.92 -19.57 4.11
C LEU A 207 -2.07 -19.59 5.64
N TYR A 208 -1.48 -18.63 6.32
CA TYR A 208 -1.58 -18.47 7.77
C TYR A 208 -3.02 -18.16 8.21
N GLU A 209 -3.67 -17.16 7.61
CA GLU A 209 -5.05 -16.78 7.97
C GLU A 209 -6.03 -17.93 7.71
N THR A 210 -5.84 -18.69 6.64
CA THR A 210 -6.65 -19.88 6.36
C THR A 210 -6.51 -20.91 7.48
N ALA A 211 -5.29 -21.19 7.92
CA ALA A 211 -5.03 -22.13 9.01
C ALA A 211 -5.53 -21.60 10.37
N LEU A 212 -5.35 -20.30 10.62
CA LEU A 212 -5.86 -19.62 11.81
C LEU A 212 -7.40 -19.72 11.90
N LEU A 213 -8.10 -19.44 10.81
CA LEU A 213 -9.56 -19.56 10.75
C LEU A 213 -10.06 -20.97 11.00
N HIS A 214 -9.36 -21.97 10.47
CA HIS A 214 -9.69 -23.37 10.71
C HIS A 214 -9.54 -23.72 12.19
N GLU A 215 -8.42 -23.33 12.82
CA GLU A 215 -8.19 -23.62 14.24
C GLU A 215 -9.16 -22.82 15.15
N ALA A 216 -9.39 -21.55 14.87
CA ALA A 216 -10.36 -20.73 15.59
C ALA A 216 -11.79 -21.31 15.51
N SER A 217 -12.17 -21.83 14.34
CA SER A 217 -13.46 -22.50 14.15
C SER A 217 -13.56 -23.80 14.97
N ARG A 218 -12.48 -24.57 15.07
CA ARG A 218 -12.41 -25.75 15.96
C ARG A 218 -12.64 -25.36 17.42
N GLN A 219 -12.12 -24.23 17.85
CA GLN A 219 -12.30 -23.67 19.18
C GLN A 219 -13.61 -22.87 19.35
N ARG A 220 -14.51 -22.93 18.35
CA ARG A 220 -15.84 -22.28 18.37
C ARG A 220 -15.79 -20.75 18.43
N ALA A 221 -14.75 -20.11 17.90
CA ALA A 221 -14.71 -18.66 17.75
C ALA A 221 -15.89 -18.14 16.91
N GLU A 222 -16.47 -17.02 17.32
CA GLU A 222 -17.49 -16.33 16.52
C GLU A 222 -16.79 -15.46 15.48
N ILE A 223 -16.86 -15.84 14.21
CA ILE A 223 -16.18 -15.15 13.09
C ILE A 223 -17.21 -14.43 12.24
N ILE A 224 -17.07 -13.10 12.12
CA ILE A 224 -17.87 -12.26 11.24
C ILE A 224 -17.19 -12.19 9.89
N ARG A 225 -17.83 -12.73 8.85
CA ARG A 225 -17.36 -12.68 7.47
C ARG A 225 -18.06 -11.54 6.73
N GLY A 226 -17.28 -10.65 6.18
CA GLY A 226 -17.74 -9.49 5.42
C GLY A 226 -18.30 -8.38 6.31
N VAL A 227 -18.07 -7.16 5.89
CA VAL A 227 -18.38 -5.97 6.65
C VAL A 227 -19.71 -5.39 6.18
N LYS A 228 -20.80 -5.64 6.93
CA LYS A 228 -22.08 -4.93 6.77
C LYS A 228 -22.18 -3.89 7.88
N SER A 229 -22.70 -2.72 7.57
CA SER A 229 -22.81 -1.56 8.48
C SER A 229 -23.43 -1.86 9.86
N VAL A 230 -24.30 -2.87 9.95
CA VAL A 230 -24.96 -3.30 11.19
C VAL A 230 -24.00 -4.04 12.12
N GLN A 231 -23.00 -4.71 11.60
CA GLN A 231 -22.06 -5.53 12.37
C GLN A 231 -21.04 -4.69 13.15
N TYR A 232 -20.77 -3.45 12.71
CA TYR A 232 -19.90 -2.52 13.45
C TYR A 232 -20.40 -2.08 14.82
N LYS A 233 -21.68 -2.31 15.13
CA LYS A 233 -22.27 -1.95 16.42
C LYS A 233 -22.03 -2.99 17.51
N LEU A 234 -21.50 -4.17 17.15
CA LEU A 234 -21.25 -5.25 18.09
C LEU A 234 -19.79 -5.23 18.56
N PRO A 235 -19.54 -5.44 19.85
CA PRO A 235 -18.18 -5.60 20.36
C PRO A 235 -17.45 -6.72 19.61
N SER A 236 -16.32 -6.40 19.00
CA SER A 236 -15.55 -7.34 18.20
C SER A 236 -14.07 -6.96 18.17
N LEU A 237 -13.23 -7.91 17.80
CA LEU A 237 -11.82 -7.72 17.53
C LEU A 237 -11.62 -7.70 16.02
N MET A 238 -11.07 -6.62 15.49
CA MET A 238 -10.64 -6.58 14.12
C MET A 238 -9.22 -7.12 14.02
N LEU A 239 -9.08 -8.31 13.45
CA LEU A 239 -7.78 -8.92 13.19
C LEU A 239 -7.21 -8.38 11.87
N THR A 240 -5.92 -8.05 11.89
CA THR A 240 -5.20 -7.55 10.74
C THR A 240 -3.70 -7.84 10.88
N PRO A 241 -2.99 -8.16 9.79
CA PRO A 241 -1.53 -8.25 9.82
C PRO A 241 -0.89 -6.96 10.32
N ALA A 242 0.11 -7.08 11.18
CA ALA A 242 0.77 -5.93 11.82
C ALA A 242 1.33 -4.92 10.80
N VAL A 243 1.73 -5.38 9.60
CA VAL A 243 2.21 -4.53 8.50
C VAL A 243 1.18 -3.48 8.05
N TYR A 244 -0.11 -3.75 8.20
CA TYR A 244 -1.17 -2.81 7.81
C TYR A 244 -1.50 -1.78 8.89
N TYR A 245 -0.99 -1.96 10.10
CA TYR A 245 -1.27 -1.05 11.22
C TYR A 245 -0.06 -0.19 11.62
N ARG A 246 0.99 -0.19 10.90
CA ARG A 246 2.26 0.54 11.06
C ARG A 246 2.51 1.11 12.47
N ARG A 247 3.46 0.52 13.21
CA ARG A 247 3.83 0.86 14.59
C ARG A 247 2.63 0.81 15.56
N PRO A 248 2.03 -0.36 15.76
CA PRO A 248 0.93 -0.49 16.68
C PRO A 248 1.35 -0.06 18.08
N ASN A 249 0.52 0.79 18.70
CA ASN A 249 0.65 1.03 20.13
C ASN A 249 0.16 -0.22 20.86
N LEU A 250 1.09 -1.03 21.38
CA LEU A 250 0.80 -2.28 22.09
C LEU A 250 -0.04 -2.09 23.36
N GLU A 251 -0.17 -0.83 23.85
CA GLU A 251 -1.11 -0.49 24.92
C GLU A 251 -2.57 -0.41 24.45
N GLN A 252 -2.81 -0.32 23.15
CA GLN A 252 -4.14 -0.17 22.55
C GLN A 252 -4.59 -1.38 21.74
N VAL A 253 -3.66 -2.26 21.38
CA VAL A 253 -3.90 -3.47 20.59
C VAL A 253 -3.34 -4.69 21.29
N PHE A 254 -3.72 -5.87 20.85
CA PHE A 254 -3.00 -7.08 21.23
C PHE A 254 -2.31 -7.72 20.03
N VAL A 255 -1.29 -8.51 20.32
CA VAL A 255 -0.60 -9.37 19.37
C VAL A 255 -1.08 -10.79 19.58
N LEU A 256 -1.56 -11.44 18.54
CA LEU A 256 -2.01 -12.83 18.64
C LEU A 256 -0.81 -13.77 18.67
N ASP A 257 -0.64 -14.47 19.80
CA ASP A 257 0.34 -15.53 19.93
C ASP A 257 -0.24 -16.83 19.38
N TRP A 258 -0.02 -17.04 18.10
CA TRP A 258 -0.39 -18.28 17.44
C TRP A 258 0.62 -18.59 16.34
N ASN A 259 1.32 -19.72 16.48
CA ASN A 259 2.45 -20.06 15.63
C ASN A 259 3.48 -18.90 15.55
N LYS A 260 4.30 -18.88 14.53
CA LYS A 260 5.28 -17.79 14.30
C LYS A 260 4.70 -16.55 13.62
N GLY A 261 3.44 -16.60 13.19
CA GLY A 261 2.81 -15.55 12.40
C GLY A 261 2.84 -15.82 10.89
N MET A 262 2.45 -14.81 10.11
CA MET A 262 2.43 -14.87 8.65
C MET A 262 3.84 -14.68 8.08
N ARG A 263 4.21 -15.43 7.06
CA ARG A 263 5.42 -15.15 6.31
C ARG A 263 5.23 -13.89 5.46
N PHE A 264 5.99 -12.86 5.75
CA PHE A 264 6.06 -11.61 5.00
C PHE A 264 7.40 -11.52 4.29
N GLY A 265 7.40 -11.07 3.05
CA GLY A 265 8.61 -11.05 2.26
C GLY A 265 8.45 -10.35 0.92
N ILE A 266 9.32 -10.69 0.01
CA ILE A 266 9.46 -10.07 -1.30
C ILE A 266 8.91 -11.02 -2.37
N VAL A 267 8.19 -10.47 -3.35
CA VAL A 267 7.68 -11.21 -4.51
C VAL A 267 8.29 -10.63 -5.78
N THR A 268 8.73 -11.52 -6.65
CA THR A 268 9.24 -11.20 -7.99
C THR A 268 8.63 -12.13 -9.03
N LYS A 269 8.91 -11.92 -10.31
CA LYS A 269 8.76 -12.99 -11.32
C LYS A 269 9.69 -14.17 -11.00
N ALA A 270 9.43 -15.34 -11.56
CA ALA A 270 10.19 -16.57 -11.26
C ALA A 270 11.71 -16.44 -11.52
N GLU A 271 12.08 -15.75 -12.59
CA GLU A 271 13.47 -15.49 -12.96
C GLU A 271 13.70 -13.97 -12.95
N PRO A 272 14.02 -13.38 -11.80
CA PRO A 272 14.32 -11.96 -11.71
C PRO A 272 15.66 -11.66 -12.39
N ASP A 273 15.84 -10.40 -12.78
CA ASP A 273 17.14 -9.90 -13.22
C ASP A 273 18.16 -10.02 -12.07
N PRO A 274 19.44 -10.34 -12.34
CA PRO A 274 20.46 -10.48 -11.31
C PRO A 274 20.59 -9.28 -10.37
N VAL A 275 20.32 -8.08 -10.86
CA VAL A 275 20.33 -6.86 -10.04
C VAL A 275 19.15 -6.83 -9.07
N VAL A 276 17.96 -7.27 -9.51
CA VAL A 276 16.77 -7.43 -8.66
C VAL A 276 17.04 -8.50 -7.60
N GLU A 277 17.63 -9.63 -7.98
CA GLU A 277 17.95 -10.72 -7.08
C GLU A 277 18.94 -10.28 -5.98
N GLU A 278 19.97 -9.51 -6.34
CA GLU A 278 20.91 -8.95 -5.37
C GLU A 278 20.18 -8.05 -4.36
N TYR A 279 19.30 -7.17 -4.84
CA TYR A 279 18.51 -6.29 -3.97
C TYR A 279 17.54 -7.06 -3.07
N VAL A 280 16.90 -8.11 -3.57
CA VAL A 280 16.02 -8.99 -2.79
C VAL A 280 16.80 -9.65 -1.65
N ARG A 281 17.99 -10.18 -1.89
CA ARG A 281 18.83 -10.76 -0.85
C ARG A 281 19.22 -9.76 0.24
N GLN A 282 19.51 -8.52 -0.17
CA GLN A 282 19.78 -7.44 0.79
C GLN A 282 18.56 -7.13 1.64
N LEU A 283 17.36 -7.02 1.02
CA LEU A 283 16.12 -6.79 1.75
C LEU A 283 15.78 -7.93 2.71
N GLN A 284 15.95 -9.19 2.30
CA GLN A 284 15.72 -10.35 3.17
C GLN A 284 16.59 -10.27 4.44
N HIS A 285 17.84 -9.87 4.29
CA HIS A 285 18.77 -9.71 5.42
C HIS A 285 18.41 -8.50 6.30
N LEU A 286 17.98 -7.40 5.70
CA LEU A 286 17.75 -6.13 6.41
C LEU A 286 16.39 -6.07 7.11
N LEU A 287 15.34 -6.66 6.54
CA LEU A 287 13.99 -6.60 7.10
C LEU A 287 13.92 -7.08 8.56
N PRO A 288 14.52 -8.21 8.95
CA PRO A 288 14.55 -8.62 10.36
C PRO A 288 15.30 -7.62 11.26
N LEU A 289 16.44 -7.12 10.79
CA LEU A 289 17.29 -6.20 11.56
C LEU A 289 16.63 -4.85 11.80
N LEU A 290 15.83 -4.40 10.85
CA LEU A 290 15.15 -3.11 10.86
C LEU A 290 13.71 -3.19 11.35
N SER A 291 13.23 -4.39 11.69
CA SER A 291 11.83 -4.64 12.01
C SER A 291 11.29 -3.75 13.12
N GLU A 292 12.04 -3.51 14.18
CA GLU A 292 11.66 -2.62 15.27
C GLU A 292 11.50 -1.16 14.80
N LYS A 293 12.41 -0.68 13.94
CA LYS A 293 12.34 0.66 13.34
C LYS A 293 11.16 0.79 12.37
N LEU A 294 10.90 -0.23 11.56
CA LEU A 294 9.88 -0.21 10.51
C LEU A 294 8.48 -0.47 11.04
N PHE A 295 8.33 -1.44 11.93
CA PHE A 295 7.03 -1.95 12.38
C PHE A 295 6.73 -1.63 13.86
N GLY A 296 7.69 -1.06 14.61
CA GLY A 296 7.55 -0.79 16.04
C GLY A 296 7.63 -2.05 16.91
N MET A 297 8.03 -3.17 16.34
CA MET A 297 8.22 -4.45 17.02
C MET A 297 9.34 -5.26 16.37
N LYS A 298 10.05 -6.04 17.20
CA LYS A 298 11.06 -6.96 16.70
C LYS A 298 10.38 -8.18 16.09
N LEU A 299 10.70 -8.49 14.84
CA LEU A 299 10.17 -9.64 14.11
C LEU A 299 11.23 -10.72 13.96
N GLU A 300 10.80 -11.97 14.04
CA GLU A 300 11.70 -13.10 13.81
C GLU A 300 11.97 -13.28 12.31
N PRO A 301 13.23 -13.55 11.91
CA PRO A 301 13.54 -13.93 10.55
C PRO A 301 12.88 -15.27 10.21
N VAL A 302 12.53 -15.45 8.94
CA VAL A 302 12.14 -16.78 8.43
C VAL A 302 13.44 -17.54 8.18
N GLU A 303 13.62 -18.62 8.92
CA GLU A 303 14.71 -19.58 8.67
C GLU A 303 14.36 -20.43 7.46
N ASP A 304 15.32 -20.64 6.55
CA ASP A 304 15.20 -21.47 5.35
C ASP A 304 14.96 -22.96 5.68
#